data_aa812df0c21a9a5eb9a4515a7afa8cb0
#
_entry.id   aa812df0c21a9a5eb9a4515a7afa8cb0
#
_cell.length_a   1.000
_cell.length_b   1.000
_cell.length_c   1.000
_cell.angle_alpha   90.00
_cell.angle_beta   90.00
_cell.angle_gamma   90.00
#
_symmetry.space_group_name_H-M   'P 1'
#
loop_
_entity.id
_entity.type
_entity.pdbx_description
1 polymer ?
#
loop_
_entity_poly.entity_id
_entity_poly.type
_entity_poly.pdbx_seq_one_letter_code
_entity_poly.pdbx_strand_id
1 'polypeptide(L)'
;MVELGYIPALKKVRGAQLVAVADPVLERCNRVAPGVRAYRSAQELIEAGDVDAIVIATPAAAHLHDARLAGAAGLPTLVEKPPAANVAEAIALAQVSPLPWIGFNRRFDSRVETTRAKIASDSVVEVSLDRFHPGAWTPYVVRDDLLDSHGPHNFDLIRWLTRSEITRVRTLELTSQSVSLEVELERGRAFARFGHATSFRDSIEVRNAAGTLIGGHDTPGLFLRAARRIVGGVNSLAQLLVGELEDLIEAANGRPVRSLATAHDGVPVMAAIEAARVSAASGEWAPVPRYN
;
A
#
# COMPACT_ATOMS: atom_id res chain seq x y z
N MET A 1 -9.34 -7.41 2.18
CA MET A 1 -8.93 -6.14 2.82
C MET A 1 -10.06 -5.58 3.68
N VAL A 2 -11.25 -5.34 3.15
CA VAL A 2 -12.36 -4.68 3.87
C VAL A 2 -12.71 -5.39 5.18
N GLU A 3 -13.03 -6.69 5.16
CA GLU A 3 -13.49 -7.47 6.32
C GLU A 3 -12.45 -7.58 7.45
N LEU A 4 -11.18 -7.81 7.11
CA LEU A 4 -10.10 -8.05 8.09
C LEU A 4 -9.31 -6.79 8.43
N GLY A 5 -9.44 -5.73 7.66
CA GLY A 5 -8.68 -4.50 7.79
C GLY A 5 -9.54 -3.28 8.08
N TYR A 6 -10.25 -2.75 7.09
CA TYR A 6 -10.98 -1.49 7.22
C TYR A 6 -12.10 -1.51 8.26
N ILE A 7 -12.93 -2.56 8.28
CA ILE A 7 -14.02 -2.64 9.27
C ILE A 7 -13.50 -2.66 10.72
N PRO A 8 -12.50 -3.49 11.08
CA PRO A 8 -11.88 -3.42 12.40
C PRO A 8 -11.16 -2.10 12.70
N ALA A 9 -10.57 -1.44 11.69
CA ALA A 9 -9.90 -0.15 11.86
C ALA A 9 -10.90 0.96 12.15
N LEU A 10 -11.99 1.06 11.38
CA LEU A 10 -13.05 2.06 11.56
C LEU A 10 -13.66 2.03 12.97
N LYS A 11 -13.75 0.86 13.62
CA LYS A 11 -14.21 0.77 15.01
C LYS A 11 -13.28 1.45 16.03
N LYS A 12 -12.04 1.76 15.63
CA LYS A 12 -11.03 2.39 16.49
C LYS A 12 -10.80 3.86 16.15
N VAL A 13 -11.19 4.29 14.97
CA VAL A 13 -11.05 5.67 14.51
C VAL A 13 -12.16 6.52 15.11
N ARG A 14 -11.82 7.69 15.62
CA ARG A 14 -12.80 8.67 16.10
C ARG A 14 -13.20 9.63 14.99
N GLY A 15 -14.46 10.01 14.97
CA GLY A 15 -14.96 11.01 14.01
C GLY A 15 -15.29 10.45 12.62
N ALA A 16 -15.31 9.12 12.45
CA ALA A 16 -15.79 8.46 11.26
C ALA A 16 -16.83 7.37 11.58
N GLN A 17 -17.78 7.21 10.69
CA GLN A 17 -18.81 6.17 10.74
C GLN A 17 -18.92 5.49 9.38
N LEU A 18 -18.99 4.16 9.39
CA LEU A 18 -19.35 3.42 8.18
C LEU A 18 -20.84 3.56 7.94
N VAL A 19 -21.24 4.25 6.90
CA VAL A 19 -22.64 4.53 6.56
C VAL A 19 -23.14 3.74 5.35
N ALA A 20 -22.23 3.29 4.48
CA ALA A 20 -22.56 2.55 3.27
C ALA A 20 -21.43 1.60 2.85
N VAL A 21 -21.79 0.53 2.18
CA VAL A 21 -20.87 -0.40 1.49
C VAL A 21 -21.43 -0.76 0.11
N ALA A 22 -20.52 -1.03 -0.85
CA ALA A 22 -20.89 -1.46 -2.18
C ALA A 22 -20.10 -2.70 -2.62
N ASP A 23 -20.81 -3.71 -3.17
CA ASP A 23 -20.24 -4.88 -3.83
C ASP A 23 -21.32 -5.41 -4.80
N PRO A 24 -20.97 -5.84 -6.03
CA PRO A 24 -21.93 -6.43 -6.95
C PRO A 24 -22.73 -7.61 -6.35
N VAL A 25 -22.17 -8.25 -5.34
CA VAL A 25 -22.79 -9.34 -4.57
C VAL A 25 -23.23 -8.82 -3.21
N LEU A 26 -24.49 -8.38 -3.07
CA LEU A 26 -25.03 -7.76 -1.84
C LEU A 26 -24.88 -8.64 -0.59
N GLU A 27 -24.87 -9.95 -0.72
CA GLU A 27 -24.65 -10.88 0.38
C GLU A 27 -23.26 -10.68 1.04
N ARG A 28 -22.26 -10.25 0.26
CA ARG A 28 -20.94 -9.88 0.80
C ARG A 28 -21.02 -8.62 1.65
N CYS A 29 -21.76 -7.61 1.20
CA CYS A 29 -22.03 -6.40 1.97
C CYS A 29 -22.66 -6.73 3.32
N ASN A 30 -23.73 -7.51 3.31
CA ASN A 30 -24.49 -7.90 4.52
C ASN A 30 -23.64 -8.73 5.49
N ARG A 31 -22.73 -9.57 4.98
CA ARG A 31 -21.82 -10.36 5.80
C ARG A 31 -20.75 -9.49 6.48
N VAL A 32 -20.18 -8.57 5.72
CA VAL A 32 -19.04 -7.76 6.18
C VAL A 32 -19.49 -6.61 7.10
N ALA A 33 -20.63 -6.00 6.78
CA ALA A 33 -21.16 -4.82 7.47
C ALA A 33 -22.68 -4.98 7.71
N PRO A 34 -23.11 -5.90 8.60
CA PRO A 34 -24.53 -6.13 8.85
C PRO A 34 -25.20 -4.86 9.39
N GLY A 35 -26.37 -4.52 8.81
CA GLY A 35 -27.15 -3.34 9.19
C GLY A 35 -26.66 -2.01 8.59
N VAL A 36 -25.59 -2.01 7.80
CA VAL A 36 -25.12 -0.87 7.01
C VAL A 36 -25.80 -0.88 5.65
N ARG A 37 -26.10 0.29 5.08
CA ARG A 37 -26.69 0.39 3.73
C ARG A 37 -25.77 -0.27 2.71
N ALA A 38 -26.39 -1.11 1.85
CA ALA A 38 -25.67 -1.90 0.86
C ALA A 38 -26.12 -1.52 -0.56
N TYR A 39 -25.14 -1.32 -1.43
CA TYR A 39 -25.34 -0.96 -2.84
C TYR A 39 -24.63 -1.96 -3.75
N ARG A 40 -25.04 -2.06 -5.03
CA ARG A 40 -24.43 -2.97 -6.00
C ARG A 40 -23.20 -2.40 -6.69
N SER A 41 -23.03 -1.06 -6.65
CA SER A 41 -21.94 -0.36 -7.33
C SER A 41 -21.51 0.90 -6.57
N ALA A 42 -20.30 1.39 -6.89
CA ALA A 42 -19.84 2.69 -6.43
C ALA A 42 -20.78 3.81 -6.90
N GLN A 43 -21.30 3.72 -8.13
CA GLN A 43 -22.22 4.69 -8.68
C GLN A 43 -23.51 4.82 -7.84
N GLU A 44 -24.20 3.69 -7.55
CA GLU A 44 -25.40 3.71 -6.71
C GLU A 44 -25.13 4.30 -5.31
N LEU A 45 -23.97 3.95 -4.71
CA LEU A 45 -23.59 4.46 -3.40
C LEU A 45 -23.36 5.97 -3.44
N ILE A 46 -22.69 6.49 -4.45
CA ILE A 46 -22.37 7.91 -4.60
C ILE A 46 -23.65 8.70 -4.92
N GLU A 47 -24.52 8.19 -5.78
CA GLU A 47 -25.81 8.82 -6.12
C GLU A 47 -26.75 8.94 -4.91
N ALA A 48 -26.63 8.05 -3.93
CA ALA A 48 -27.38 8.16 -2.67
C ALA A 48 -26.99 9.38 -1.82
N GLY A 49 -25.80 9.97 -2.01
CA GLY A 49 -25.41 11.28 -1.50
C GLY A 49 -25.13 11.39 0.00
N ASP A 50 -25.00 10.27 0.71
CA ASP A 50 -24.93 10.25 2.16
C ASP A 50 -23.50 9.93 2.70
N VAL A 51 -22.46 10.25 1.94
CA VAL A 51 -21.06 9.94 2.31
C VAL A 51 -20.18 11.20 2.16
N ASP A 52 -19.24 11.39 3.09
CA ASP A 52 -18.30 12.51 3.10
C ASP A 52 -16.92 12.11 2.53
N ALA A 53 -16.62 10.84 2.47
CA ALA A 53 -15.39 10.28 1.90
C ALA A 53 -15.61 8.83 1.48
N ILE A 54 -14.76 8.31 0.61
CA ILE A 54 -14.89 6.95 0.09
C ILE A 54 -13.56 6.19 0.13
N VAL A 55 -13.63 4.89 0.45
CA VAL A 55 -12.51 3.96 0.32
C VAL A 55 -12.83 2.98 -0.81
N ILE A 56 -12.02 2.99 -1.84
CA ILE A 56 -12.13 2.08 -2.99
C ILE A 56 -11.21 0.88 -2.74
N ALA A 57 -11.82 -0.28 -2.53
CA ALA A 57 -11.12 -1.55 -2.28
C ALA A 57 -11.60 -2.65 -3.24
N THR A 58 -12.00 -2.25 -4.43
CA THR A 58 -12.35 -3.09 -5.58
C THR A 58 -11.08 -3.71 -6.20
N PRO A 59 -11.16 -4.61 -7.17
CA PRO A 59 -9.99 -5.02 -7.95
C PRO A 59 -9.34 -3.84 -8.70
N ALA A 60 -8.02 -3.86 -8.86
CA ALA A 60 -7.24 -2.75 -9.43
C ALA A 60 -7.78 -2.25 -10.79
N ALA A 61 -8.32 -3.14 -11.61
CA ALA A 61 -8.93 -2.80 -12.90
C ALA A 61 -10.19 -1.91 -12.79
N ALA A 62 -10.82 -1.83 -11.61
CA ALA A 62 -11.97 -0.95 -11.37
C ALA A 62 -11.59 0.37 -10.70
N HIS A 63 -10.38 0.49 -10.14
CA HIS A 63 -9.96 1.64 -9.34
C HIS A 63 -10.12 2.98 -10.06
N LEU A 64 -9.63 3.07 -11.30
CA LEU A 64 -9.72 4.31 -12.09
C LEU A 64 -11.17 4.71 -12.36
N HIS A 65 -12.04 3.75 -12.69
CA HIS A 65 -13.45 4.02 -12.95
C HIS A 65 -14.14 4.54 -11.68
N ASP A 66 -13.99 3.82 -10.57
CA ASP A 66 -14.62 4.17 -9.31
C ASP A 66 -14.10 5.50 -8.75
N ALA A 67 -12.79 5.76 -8.90
CA ALA A 67 -12.19 7.03 -8.50
C ALA A 67 -12.68 8.23 -9.32
N ARG A 68 -12.95 8.04 -10.62
CA ARG A 68 -13.57 9.08 -11.46
C ARG A 68 -14.99 9.41 -11.03
N LEU A 69 -15.78 8.41 -10.66
CA LEU A 69 -17.13 8.62 -10.12
C LEU A 69 -17.08 9.41 -8.82
N ALA A 70 -16.20 9.01 -7.90
CA ALA A 70 -16.00 9.71 -6.63
C ALA A 70 -15.49 11.15 -6.83
N GLY A 71 -14.53 11.33 -7.75
CA GLY A 71 -14.01 12.66 -8.12
C GLY A 71 -15.07 13.57 -8.72
N ALA A 72 -15.91 13.07 -9.62
CA ALA A 72 -17.03 13.83 -10.18
C ALA A 72 -18.05 14.29 -9.13
N ALA A 73 -18.17 13.54 -8.03
CA ALA A 73 -18.98 13.90 -6.87
C ALA A 73 -18.23 14.77 -5.84
N GLY A 74 -16.96 15.11 -6.09
CA GLY A 74 -16.13 15.91 -5.19
C GLY A 74 -15.71 15.19 -3.91
N LEU A 75 -15.79 13.85 -3.86
CA LEU A 75 -15.51 13.08 -2.66
C LEU A 75 -14.01 12.82 -2.45
N PRO A 76 -13.44 13.14 -1.28
CA PRO A 76 -12.15 12.66 -0.85
C PRO A 76 -12.08 11.14 -0.94
N THR A 77 -11.08 10.62 -1.65
CA THR A 77 -11.03 9.21 -2.04
C THR A 77 -9.70 8.56 -1.66
N LEU A 78 -9.77 7.45 -0.97
CA LEU A 78 -8.64 6.53 -0.74
C LEU A 78 -8.79 5.30 -1.64
N VAL A 79 -7.80 5.04 -2.48
CA VAL A 79 -7.75 3.89 -3.40
C VAL A 79 -6.76 2.86 -2.87
N GLU A 80 -7.19 1.61 -2.73
CA GLU A 80 -6.31 0.52 -2.33
C GLU A 80 -5.21 0.23 -3.35
N LYS A 81 -4.15 -0.39 -2.84
CA LYS A 81 -3.06 -0.89 -3.70
C LYS A 81 -3.44 -2.22 -4.39
N PRO A 82 -2.89 -2.52 -5.58
CA PRO A 82 -2.10 -1.62 -6.41
C PRO A 82 -2.95 -0.45 -6.90
N PRO A 83 -2.36 0.76 -7.13
CA PRO A 83 -3.15 1.96 -7.47
C PRO A 83 -4.03 1.79 -8.71
N ALA A 84 -3.57 1.01 -9.66
CA ALA A 84 -4.23 0.76 -10.94
C ALA A 84 -3.76 -0.58 -11.52
N ALA A 85 -4.37 -1.04 -12.61
CA ALA A 85 -3.98 -2.27 -13.28
C ALA A 85 -2.67 -2.14 -14.10
N ASN A 86 -2.29 -0.92 -14.49
CA ASN A 86 -1.10 -0.62 -15.28
C ASN A 86 -0.67 0.85 -15.11
N VAL A 87 0.50 1.20 -15.66
CA VAL A 87 1.07 2.56 -15.56
C VAL A 87 0.17 3.61 -16.21
N ALA A 88 -0.44 3.32 -17.36
CA ALA A 88 -1.31 4.29 -18.04
C ALA A 88 -2.54 4.64 -17.20
N GLU A 89 -3.15 3.66 -16.55
CA GLU A 89 -4.25 3.90 -15.62
C GLU A 89 -3.80 4.62 -14.35
N ALA A 90 -2.59 4.35 -13.84
CA ALA A 90 -2.03 5.08 -12.70
C ALA A 90 -1.81 6.57 -13.03
N ILE A 91 -1.33 6.89 -14.23
CA ILE A 91 -1.22 8.26 -14.74
C ILE A 91 -2.61 8.91 -14.82
N ALA A 92 -3.59 8.21 -15.37
CA ALA A 92 -4.96 8.72 -15.46
C ALA A 92 -5.61 8.91 -14.08
N LEU A 93 -5.29 8.06 -13.10
CA LEU A 93 -5.73 8.19 -11.72
C LEU A 93 -5.15 9.44 -11.05
N ALA A 94 -3.88 9.76 -11.33
CA ALA A 94 -3.22 10.96 -10.83
C ALA A 94 -3.80 12.28 -11.42
N GLN A 95 -4.66 12.19 -12.43
CA GLN A 95 -5.38 13.33 -13.02
C GLN A 95 -6.82 13.49 -12.50
N VAL A 96 -7.28 12.60 -11.66
CA VAL A 96 -8.63 12.70 -11.03
C VAL A 96 -8.66 13.85 -10.04
N SER A 97 -9.74 14.60 -9.99
CA SER A 97 -9.93 15.71 -9.05
C SER A 97 -11.23 15.52 -8.26
N PRO A 98 -11.22 15.64 -6.92
CA PRO A 98 -10.04 15.82 -6.06
C PRO A 98 -9.01 14.70 -6.23
N LEU A 99 -7.72 15.02 -6.05
CA LEU A 99 -6.64 14.04 -6.20
C LEU A 99 -6.79 12.88 -5.21
N PRO A 100 -6.91 11.64 -5.68
CA PRO A 100 -7.06 10.49 -4.79
C PRO A 100 -5.78 10.21 -3.98
N TRP A 101 -5.96 9.60 -2.83
CA TRP A 101 -4.91 9.02 -2.00
C TRP A 101 -4.76 7.53 -2.28
N ILE A 102 -3.58 6.97 -2.01
CA ILE A 102 -3.29 5.55 -2.23
C ILE A 102 -3.01 4.84 -0.91
N GLY A 103 -3.60 3.66 -0.73
CA GLY A 103 -3.50 2.80 0.44
C GLY A 103 -2.14 2.15 0.65
N PHE A 104 -1.07 2.96 0.74
CA PHE A 104 0.26 2.50 1.11
C PHE A 104 0.41 2.47 2.64
N ASN A 105 -0.38 1.63 3.28
CA ASN A 105 -0.53 1.57 4.74
C ASN A 105 0.77 1.34 5.53
N ARG A 106 1.84 0.85 4.91
CA ARG A 106 3.14 0.69 5.58
C ARG A 106 3.79 2.01 5.98
N ARG A 107 3.40 3.12 5.38
CA ARG A 107 3.84 4.46 5.80
C ARG A 107 3.40 4.79 7.23
N PHE A 108 2.35 4.11 7.74
CA PHE A 108 1.79 4.26 9.10
C PHE A 108 2.34 3.24 10.12
N ASP A 109 3.35 2.46 9.77
CA ASP A 109 4.08 1.65 10.75
C ASP A 109 5.05 2.55 11.53
N SER A 110 4.81 2.69 12.84
CA SER A 110 5.63 3.56 13.70
C SER A 110 7.12 3.23 13.66
N ARG A 111 7.50 1.98 13.40
CA ARG A 111 8.89 1.55 13.23
C ARG A 111 9.48 2.11 11.94
N VAL A 112 8.67 2.16 10.89
CA VAL A 112 9.03 2.73 9.58
C VAL A 112 9.13 4.24 9.68
N GLU A 113 8.17 4.91 10.32
CA GLU A 113 8.21 6.35 10.58
C GLU A 113 9.45 6.74 11.39
N THR A 114 9.75 5.98 12.46
CA THR A 114 10.95 6.19 13.29
C THR A 114 12.23 6.03 12.46
N THR A 115 12.27 5.04 11.57
CA THR A 115 13.41 4.81 10.68
C THR A 115 13.58 5.99 9.72
N ARG A 116 12.49 6.41 9.07
CA ARG A 116 12.48 7.55 8.14
C ARG A 116 12.96 8.85 8.80
N ALA A 117 12.55 9.09 10.04
CA ALA A 117 12.96 10.29 10.78
C ALA A 117 14.48 10.38 11.02
N LYS A 118 15.19 9.24 11.01
CA LYS A 118 16.66 9.19 11.17
C LYS A 118 17.43 9.41 9.86
N ILE A 119 16.77 9.38 8.71
CA ILE A 119 17.38 9.53 7.40
C ILE A 119 17.28 11.00 7.00
N ALA A 120 18.41 11.69 6.84
CA ALA A 120 18.42 13.04 6.30
C ALA A 120 17.98 13.03 4.82
N SER A 121 17.37 14.13 4.36
CA SER A 121 16.71 14.20 3.04
C SER A 121 17.65 14.04 1.84
N ASP A 122 18.93 14.31 2.03
CA ASP A 122 20.01 14.29 1.03
C ASP A 122 20.96 13.09 1.20
N SER A 123 20.68 12.20 2.15
CA SER A 123 21.53 11.05 2.44
C SER A 123 21.54 10.05 1.27
N VAL A 124 22.74 9.56 0.98
CA VAL A 124 22.94 8.34 0.18
C VAL A 124 22.80 7.14 1.11
N VAL A 125 21.82 6.29 0.86
CA VAL A 125 21.56 5.15 1.73
C VAL A 125 21.43 3.85 0.95
N GLU A 126 21.71 2.74 1.63
CA GLU A 126 21.35 1.40 1.21
C GLU A 126 20.20 0.90 2.06
N VAL A 127 19.14 0.40 1.42
CA VAL A 127 17.96 -0.15 2.09
C VAL A 127 17.84 -1.63 1.76
N SER A 128 17.70 -2.48 2.78
CA SER A 128 17.36 -3.88 2.61
C SER A 128 15.98 -4.16 3.20
N LEU A 129 15.10 -4.75 2.40
CA LEU A 129 13.75 -5.13 2.78
C LEU A 129 13.56 -6.63 2.62
N ASP A 130 13.15 -7.32 3.70
CA ASP A 130 12.70 -8.70 3.63
C ASP A 130 11.26 -8.80 4.15
N ARG A 131 10.33 -9.28 3.30
CA ARG A 131 8.94 -9.44 3.69
C ARG A 131 8.33 -10.72 3.15
N PHE A 132 8.13 -11.67 4.04
CA PHE A 132 7.52 -12.95 3.73
C PHE A 132 6.30 -13.22 4.60
N HIS A 133 5.29 -13.80 4.00
CA HIS A 133 4.05 -14.19 4.69
C HIS A 133 3.85 -15.70 4.58
N PRO A 134 3.24 -16.34 5.60
CA PRO A 134 2.75 -17.71 5.45
C PRO A 134 1.79 -17.77 4.25
N GLY A 135 1.99 -18.74 3.37
CA GLY A 135 1.10 -18.96 2.23
C GLY A 135 -0.36 -19.10 2.66
N ALA A 136 -1.29 -18.68 1.80
CA ALA A 136 -2.74 -18.71 2.00
C ALA A 136 -3.31 -17.62 2.93
N TRP A 137 -3.03 -16.35 2.63
CA TRP A 137 -3.72 -15.22 3.28
C TRP A 137 -5.08 -14.89 2.65
N THR A 138 -5.41 -15.44 1.49
CA THR A 138 -6.65 -15.10 0.78
C THR A 138 -7.50 -16.32 0.51
N PRO A 139 -8.72 -16.38 1.09
CA PRO A 139 -9.76 -17.29 0.64
C PRO A 139 -10.33 -16.89 -0.74
N TYR A 140 -9.93 -15.75 -1.28
CA TYR A 140 -10.32 -15.24 -2.58
C TYR A 140 -9.12 -15.29 -3.51
N VAL A 141 -9.20 -16.19 -4.50
CA VAL A 141 -8.20 -16.36 -5.54
C VAL A 141 -8.29 -15.19 -6.53
N VAL A 142 -7.84 -14.00 -6.11
CA VAL A 142 -7.28 -13.06 -7.06
C VAL A 142 -5.85 -13.54 -7.23
N ARG A 143 -5.54 -14.08 -8.39
CA ARG A 143 -4.17 -14.50 -8.75
C ARG A 143 -3.36 -13.25 -9.15
N ASP A 144 -3.26 -12.31 -8.23
CA ASP A 144 -2.23 -11.28 -8.36
C ASP A 144 -0.89 -11.99 -8.18
N ASP A 145 0.03 -11.77 -9.10
CA ASP A 145 1.38 -12.24 -8.91
C ASP A 145 2.02 -11.50 -7.70
N LEU A 146 3.20 -11.95 -7.28
CA LEU A 146 3.87 -11.35 -6.12
C LEU A 146 4.27 -9.90 -6.37
N LEU A 147 4.54 -9.50 -7.62
CA LEU A 147 4.84 -8.12 -7.96
C LEU A 147 3.62 -7.22 -7.78
N ASP A 148 2.40 -7.66 -8.12
CA ASP A 148 1.17 -6.88 -7.91
C ASP A 148 0.71 -6.90 -6.45
N SER A 149 0.88 -8.02 -5.76
CA SER A 149 0.38 -8.15 -4.39
C SER A 149 1.28 -7.52 -3.34
N HIS A 150 2.61 -7.60 -3.49
CA HIS A 150 3.62 -7.14 -2.52
C HIS A 150 4.49 -6.01 -3.04
N GLY A 151 4.76 -5.98 -4.35
CA GLY A 151 5.61 -4.97 -4.99
C GLY A 151 5.20 -3.54 -4.68
N PRO A 152 3.89 -3.16 -4.74
CA PRO A 152 3.45 -1.80 -4.46
C PRO A 152 3.93 -1.28 -3.11
N HIS A 153 3.80 -2.08 -2.06
CA HIS A 153 4.27 -1.70 -0.73
C HIS A 153 5.80 -1.57 -0.62
N ASN A 154 6.55 -2.42 -1.31
CA ASN A 154 8.01 -2.41 -1.22
C ASN A 154 8.60 -1.25 -2.02
N PHE A 155 8.13 -1.01 -3.26
CA PHE A 155 8.61 0.11 -4.06
C PHE A 155 8.21 1.47 -3.46
N ASP A 156 6.98 1.60 -2.96
CA ASP A 156 6.56 2.79 -2.22
C ASP A 156 7.45 3.03 -1.00
N LEU A 157 7.68 1.98 -0.21
CA LEU A 157 8.45 2.10 1.03
C LEU A 157 9.91 2.49 0.77
N ILE A 158 10.54 1.94 -0.28
CA ILE A 158 11.89 2.33 -0.70
C ILE A 158 11.93 3.82 -1.01
N ARG A 159 11.03 4.31 -1.89
CA ARG A 159 10.96 5.73 -2.26
C ARG A 159 10.68 6.62 -1.06
N TRP A 160 9.70 6.25 -0.24
CA TRP A 160 9.29 7.04 0.91
C TRP A 160 10.36 7.14 1.99
N LEU A 161 11.06 6.04 2.31
CA LEU A 161 12.15 6.03 3.28
C LEU A 161 13.34 6.86 2.81
N THR A 162 13.75 6.68 1.56
CA THR A 162 14.97 7.28 1.02
C THR A 162 14.78 8.70 0.51
N ARG A 163 13.53 9.12 0.27
CA ARG A 163 13.19 10.37 -0.46
C ARG A 163 13.94 10.48 -1.79
N SER A 164 14.07 9.36 -2.48
CA SER A 164 14.83 9.22 -3.72
C SER A 164 14.04 8.39 -4.73
N GLU A 165 14.03 8.82 -5.98
CA GLU A 165 13.34 8.10 -7.02
C GLU A 165 14.12 6.87 -7.48
N ILE A 166 13.39 5.85 -7.89
CA ILE A 166 13.93 4.62 -8.48
C ILE A 166 14.32 4.94 -9.93
N THR A 167 15.55 4.63 -10.31
CA THR A 167 16.06 4.88 -11.68
C THR A 167 16.04 3.62 -12.53
N ARG A 168 16.34 2.46 -11.93
CA ARG A 168 16.28 1.16 -12.60
C ARG A 168 16.12 0.02 -11.60
N VAL A 169 15.61 -1.11 -12.07
CA VAL A 169 15.38 -2.33 -11.31
C VAL A 169 16.05 -3.50 -11.99
N ARG A 170 16.64 -4.40 -11.22
CA ARG A 170 17.10 -5.72 -11.66
C ARG A 170 16.39 -6.79 -10.86
N THR A 171 15.71 -7.68 -11.56
CA THR A 171 15.06 -8.83 -10.96
C THR A 171 16.05 -10.01 -10.95
N LEU A 172 16.44 -10.42 -9.75
CA LEU A 172 17.35 -11.55 -9.53
C LEU A 172 16.59 -12.87 -9.51
N GLU A 173 15.35 -12.83 -8.99
CA GLU A 173 14.46 -13.97 -8.89
C GLU A 173 13.00 -13.52 -8.99
N LEU A 174 12.23 -14.21 -9.80
CA LEU A 174 10.77 -14.07 -9.87
C LEU A 174 10.14 -15.45 -10.04
N THR A 175 9.55 -15.94 -8.97
CA THR A 175 8.83 -17.22 -8.91
C THR A 175 7.43 -17.02 -8.36
N SER A 176 6.62 -18.08 -8.33
CA SER A 176 5.32 -18.05 -7.65
C SER A 176 5.42 -17.93 -6.12
N GLN A 177 6.61 -18.11 -5.54
CA GLN A 177 6.83 -18.11 -4.09
C GLN A 177 7.65 -16.93 -3.61
N SER A 178 8.57 -16.39 -4.43
CA SER A 178 9.49 -15.34 -4.02
C SER A 178 9.86 -14.40 -5.15
N VAL A 179 10.16 -13.18 -4.77
CA VAL A 179 10.75 -12.14 -5.60
C VAL A 179 12.00 -11.62 -4.90
N SER A 180 13.09 -11.46 -5.66
CA SER A 180 14.32 -10.81 -5.21
C SER A 180 14.74 -9.75 -6.22
N LEU A 181 14.97 -8.54 -5.74
CA LEU A 181 15.23 -7.35 -6.56
C LEU A 181 16.46 -6.60 -6.07
N GLU A 182 17.22 -6.09 -7.02
CA GLU A 182 18.12 -4.95 -6.84
C GLU A 182 17.47 -3.71 -7.42
N VAL A 183 17.54 -2.60 -6.68
CA VAL A 183 16.93 -1.33 -7.05
C VAL A 183 17.97 -0.23 -6.95
N GLU A 184 18.18 0.48 -8.05
CA GLU A 184 19.03 1.67 -8.08
C GLU A 184 18.18 2.93 -7.90
N LEU A 185 18.65 3.81 -7.07
CA LEU A 185 18.01 5.08 -6.75
C LEU A 185 18.84 6.24 -7.33
N GLU A 186 18.25 7.42 -7.45
CA GLU A 186 19.04 8.64 -7.73
C GLU A 186 20.15 8.85 -6.69
N ARG A 187 19.85 8.50 -5.44
CA ARG A 187 20.77 8.57 -4.30
C ARG A 187 20.71 7.29 -3.49
N GLY A 188 21.57 6.33 -3.84
CA GLY A 188 21.68 5.07 -3.13
C GLY A 188 21.13 3.87 -3.88
N ARG A 189 20.85 2.82 -3.15
CA ARG A 189 20.33 1.55 -3.69
C ARG A 189 19.47 0.85 -2.67
N ALA A 190 18.66 -0.08 -3.15
CA ALA A 190 17.89 -0.97 -2.30
C ALA A 190 17.93 -2.41 -2.77
N PHE A 191 17.73 -3.32 -1.82
CA PHE A 191 17.51 -4.74 -2.04
C PHE A 191 16.15 -5.10 -1.45
N ALA A 192 15.31 -5.78 -2.18
CA ALA A 192 14.01 -6.20 -1.70
C ALA A 192 13.79 -7.68 -1.96
N ARG A 193 13.42 -8.42 -0.92
CA ARG A 193 12.98 -9.81 -1.03
C ARG A 193 11.62 -9.96 -0.39
N PHE A 194 10.68 -10.55 -1.11
CA PHE A 194 9.33 -10.73 -0.60
C PHE A 194 8.63 -11.93 -1.22
N GLY A 195 7.60 -12.42 -0.56
CA GLY A 195 6.84 -13.55 -1.05
C GLY A 195 6.19 -14.38 0.04
N HIS A 196 6.09 -15.68 -0.21
CA HIS A 196 5.54 -16.66 0.70
C HIS A 196 6.63 -17.47 1.40
N ALA A 197 6.42 -17.77 2.67
CA ALA A 197 7.31 -18.63 3.47
C ALA A 197 6.49 -19.36 4.54
N THR A 198 7.11 -20.30 5.24
CA THR A 198 6.48 -21.04 6.35
C THR A 198 6.21 -20.17 7.58
N SER A 199 6.93 -19.04 7.71
CA SER A 199 6.79 -18.11 8.82
C SER A 199 6.78 -16.66 8.34
N PHE A 200 6.09 -15.80 9.08
CA PHE A 200 6.10 -14.36 8.83
C PHE A 200 7.49 -13.77 9.11
N ARG A 201 8.01 -13.02 8.16
CA ARG A 201 9.22 -12.21 8.28
C ARG A 201 8.92 -10.78 7.77
N ASP A 202 9.36 -9.79 8.50
CA ASP A 202 9.26 -8.38 8.12
C ASP A 202 10.48 -7.66 8.74
N SER A 203 11.48 -7.37 7.93
CA SER A 203 12.68 -6.68 8.35
C SER A 203 13.04 -5.56 7.38
N ILE A 204 13.55 -4.49 7.94
CA ILE A 204 14.09 -3.33 7.21
C ILE A 204 15.44 -3.02 7.84
N GLU A 205 16.47 -2.86 7.02
CA GLU A 205 17.74 -2.29 7.41
C GLU A 205 18.05 -1.08 6.52
N VAL A 206 18.49 0.01 7.12
CA VAL A 206 18.95 1.19 6.42
C VAL A 206 20.39 1.51 6.86
N ARG A 207 21.30 1.53 5.91
CA ARG A 207 22.71 1.85 6.12
C ARG A 207 23.08 3.13 5.38
N ASN A 208 23.99 3.91 5.95
CA ASN A 208 24.56 5.07 5.26
C ASN A 208 25.64 4.64 4.24
N ALA A 209 26.21 5.59 3.50
CA ALA A 209 27.26 5.36 2.52
C ALA A 209 28.53 4.69 3.10
N ALA A 210 28.77 4.81 4.41
CA ALA A 210 29.87 4.14 5.11
C ALA A 210 29.51 2.72 5.57
N GLY A 211 28.31 2.21 5.25
CA GLY A 211 27.83 0.90 5.66
C GLY A 211 27.31 0.82 7.11
N THR A 212 27.28 1.95 7.83
CA THR A 212 26.78 1.98 9.21
C THR A 212 25.26 1.87 9.24
N LEU A 213 24.73 1.00 10.10
CA LEU A 213 23.28 0.87 10.33
C LEU A 213 22.76 2.13 11.03
N ILE A 214 21.83 2.84 10.38
CA ILE A 214 21.22 4.08 10.89
C ILE A 214 19.76 3.90 11.32
N GLY A 215 19.10 2.85 10.87
CA GLY A 215 17.72 2.56 11.23
C GLY A 215 17.23 1.23 10.70
N GLY A 216 16.02 0.87 11.11
CA GLY A 216 15.37 -0.34 10.67
C GLY A 216 14.68 -1.08 11.80
N HIS A 217 14.13 -2.23 11.47
CA HIS A 217 13.56 -3.18 12.43
C HIS A 217 13.69 -4.60 11.88
N ASP A 218 13.62 -5.56 12.77
CA ASP A 218 13.53 -6.99 12.40
C ASP A 218 12.25 -7.59 12.98
N THR A 219 11.87 -8.70 12.40
CA THR A 219 10.75 -9.52 12.88
C THR A 219 10.98 -9.89 14.34
N PRO A 220 10.04 -9.59 15.25
CA PRO A 220 10.18 -10.00 16.64
C PRO A 220 10.33 -11.51 16.75
N GLY A 221 11.24 -11.96 17.60
CA GLY A 221 11.43 -13.37 17.91
C GLY A 221 10.11 -14.06 18.33
N LEU A 222 10.07 -15.40 18.23
CA LEU A 222 8.87 -16.21 18.46
C LEU A 222 8.19 -15.91 19.82
N PHE A 223 8.99 -15.65 20.85
CA PHE A 223 8.52 -15.34 22.20
C PHE A 223 7.75 -14.00 22.28
N LEU A 224 8.28 -12.98 21.66
CA LEU A 224 7.61 -11.65 21.59
C LEU A 224 6.32 -11.70 20.74
N ARG A 225 6.29 -12.53 19.70
CA ARG A 225 5.06 -12.76 18.90
C ARG A 225 3.99 -13.48 19.70
N ALA A 226 4.37 -14.48 20.49
CA ALA A 226 3.45 -15.19 21.40
C ALA A 226 2.92 -14.25 22.51
N ALA A 227 3.79 -13.47 23.15
CA ALA A 227 3.39 -12.47 24.14
C ALA A 227 2.43 -11.41 23.59
N ARG A 228 2.68 -10.90 22.38
CA ARG A 228 1.77 -9.95 21.72
C ARG A 228 0.39 -10.55 21.37
N ARG A 229 0.30 -11.85 21.10
CA ARG A 229 -0.98 -12.55 20.92
C ARG A 229 -1.76 -12.70 22.22
N ILE A 230 -1.07 -12.84 23.34
CA ILE A 230 -1.68 -13.04 24.68
C ILE A 230 -2.15 -11.71 25.27
N VAL A 231 -1.39 -10.63 25.11
CA VAL A 231 -1.64 -9.32 25.75
C VAL A 231 -2.67 -8.46 25.00
N GLY A 232 -3.03 -8.81 23.82
CA GLY A 232 -4.08 -8.15 23.08
C GLY A 232 -4.05 -8.55 21.63
N GLY A 233 -5.06 -9.22 21.14
CA GLY A 233 -5.26 -9.58 19.75
C GLY A 233 -5.16 -8.38 18.81
N VAL A 234 -3.98 -7.80 18.71
CA VAL A 234 -3.70 -6.65 17.86
C VAL A 234 -3.66 -7.15 16.44
N ASN A 235 -4.75 -6.94 15.72
CA ASN A 235 -4.74 -7.02 14.29
C ASN A 235 -3.80 -5.91 13.79
N SER A 236 -2.55 -6.27 13.51
CA SER A 236 -1.51 -5.32 13.07
C SER A 236 -1.91 -4.58 11.79
N LEU A 237 -2.64 -5.24 10.90
CA LEU A 237 -3.19 -4.62 9.69
C LEU A 237 -4.20 -3.52 10.05
N ALA A 238 -5.17 -3.81 10.91
CA ALA A 238 -6.14 -2.80 11.34
C ALA A 238 -5.46 -1.59 12.01
N GLN A 239 -4.33 -1.80 12.68
CA GLN A 239 -3.58 -0.72 13.32
C GLN A 239 -2.93 0.23 12.30
N LEU A 240 -2.36 -0.29 11.21
CA LEU A 240 -1.84 0.51 10.10
C LEU A 240 -2.95 1.30 9.40
N LEU A 241 -4.11 0.66 9.20
CA LEU A 241 -5.25 1.28 8.56
C LEU A 241 -5.95 2.33 9.43
N VAL A 242 -5.79 2.30 10.76
CA VAL A 242 -6.27 3.39 11.64
C VAL A 242 -5.59 4.70 11.26
N GLY A 243 -4.26 4.73 11.18
CA GLY A 243 -3.54 5.95 10.80
C GLY A 243 -3.89 6.44 9.39
N GLU A 244 -4.08 5.52 8.45
CA GLU A 244 -4.48 5.81 7.09
C GLU A 244 -5.90 6.44 7.02
N LEU A 245 -6.85 5.91 7.78
CA LEU A 245 -8.20 6.45 7.88
C LEU A 245 -8.24 7.78 8.64
N GLU A 246 -7.44 7.96 9.68
CA GLU A 246 -7.30 9.26 10.36
C GLU A 246 -6.82 10.34 9.38
N ASP A 247 -5.82 10.05 8.56
CA ASP A 247 -5.35 10.99 7.54
C ASP A 247 -6.42 11.25 6.46
N LEU A 248 -7.22 10.24 6.06
CA LEU A 248 -8.34 10.44 5.13
C LEU A 248 -9.40 11.38 5.73
N ILE A 249 -9.69 11.26 7.02
CA ILE A 249 -10.62 12.17 7.72
C ILE A 249 -10.04 13.59 7.76
N GLU A 250 -8.74 13.75 8.02
CA GLU A 250 -8.09 15.05 7.95
C GLU A 250 -8.21 15.66 6.57
N ALA A 251 -7.96 14.86 5.51
CA ALA A 251 -8.13 15.28 4.12
C ALA A 251 -9.57 15.70 3.80
N ALA A 252 -10.57 14.92 4.25
CA ALA A 252 -11.99 15.22 4.07
C ALA A 252 -12.41 16.52 4.76
N ASN A 253 -11.71 16.89 5.85
CA ASN A 253 -11.93 18.16 6.56
C ASN A 253 -11.05 19.32 6.02
N GLY A 254 -10.34 19.12 4.91
CA GLY A 254 -9.44 20.12 4.33
C GLY A 254 -8.18 20.39 5.16
N ARG A 255 -7.81 19.47 6.07
CA ARG A 255 -6.63 19.59 6.92
C ARG A 255 -5.42 18.83 6.36
N PRO A 256 -4.18 19.21 6.72
CA PRO A 256 -2.98 18.54 6.26
C PRO A 256 -2.93 17.07 6.70
N VAL A 257 -2.50 16.19 5.80
CA VAL A 257 -2.26 14.78 6.07
C VAL A 257 -0.80 14.53 6.45
N ARG A 258 -0.54 13.48 7.25
CA ARG A 258 0.81 13.15 7.75
C ARG A 258 1.60 12.31 6.75
N SER A 259 1.01 11.23 6.28
CA SER A 259 1.73 10.17 5.57
C SER A 259 0.97 9.55 4.41
N LEU A 260 -0.26 9.97 4.12
CA LEU A 260 -0.99 9.46 2.95
C LEU A 260 -0.20 9.71 1.66
N ALA A 261 -0.08 8.66 0.86
CA ALA A 261 0.44 8.75 -0.50
C ALA A 261 -0.62 9.34 -1.42
N THR A 262 -0.25 10.21 -2.31
CA THR A 262 -1.13 10.69 -3.37
C THR A 262 -1.14 9.73 -4.57
N ALA A 263 -2.09 9.88 -5.48
CA ALA A 263 -2.09 9.14 -6.73
C ALA A 263 -0.83 9.40 -7.57
N HIS A 264 -0.17 10.57 -7.43
CA HIS A 264 1.13 10.83 -8.05
C HIS A 264 2.23 9.89 -7.53
N ASP A 265 2.21 9.50 -6.24
CA ASP A 265 3.14 8.50 -5.71
C ASP A 265 2.90 7.11 -6.30
N GLY A 266 1.68 6.83 -6.72
CA GLY A 266 1.29 5.56 -7.35
C GLY A 266 1.94 5.32 -8.71
N VAL A 267 2.16 6.37 -9.49
CA VAL A 267 2.69 6.28 -10.86
C VAL A 267 4.10 5.66 -10.89
N PRO A 268 5.12 6.19 -10.18
CA PRO A 268 6.45 5.60 -10.18
C PRO A 268 6.49 4.21 -9.53
N VAL A 269 5.58 3.90 -8.62
CA VAL A 269 5.45 2.55 -8.06
C VAL A 269 5.02 1.56 -9.12
N MET A 270 4.00 1.89 -9.93
CA MET A 270 3.55 1.04 -11.04
C MET A 270 4.62 0.92 -12.12
N ALA A 271 5.35 2.00 -12.43
CA ALA A 271 6.48 1.99 -13.36
C ALA A 271 7.61 1.06 -12.88
N ALA A 272 7.92 1.04 -11.59
CA ALA A 272 8.92 0.14 -11.03
C ALA A 272 8.48 -1.34 -11.08
N ILE A 273 7.19 -1.63 -10.90
CA ILE A 273 6.62 -2.98 -11.06
C ILE A 273 6.77 -3.46 -12.51
N GLU A 274 6.45 -2.59 -13.48
CA GLU A 274 6.60 -2.91 -14.90
C GLU A 274 8.07 -3.13 -15.26
N ALA A 275 8.98 -2.26 -14.79
CA ALA A 275 10.43 -2.43 -14.99
C ALA A 275 10.94 -3.75 -14.37
N ALA A 276 10.43 -4.16 -13.21
CA ALA A 276 10.78 -5.44 -12.60
C ALA A 276 10.35 -6.64 -13.48
N ARG A 277 9.19 -6.56 -14.14
CA ARG A 277 8.76 -7.59 -15.11
C ARG A 277 9.63 -7.63 -16.35
N VAL A 278 9.96 -6.47 -16.91
CA VAL A 278 10.87 -6.35 -18.07
C VAL A 278 12.24 -6.94 -17.72
N SER A 279 12.78 -6.60 -16.55
CA SER A 279 14.04 -7.14 -16.04
C SER A 279 13.99 -8.66 -15.84
N ALA A 280 12.91 -9.19 -15.29
CA ALA A 280 12.75 -10.64 -15.12
C ALA A 280 12.76 -11.40 -16.45
N ALA A 281 12.20 -10.80 -17.50
CA ALA A 281 12.15 -11.41 -18.84
C ALA A 281 13.51 -11.32 -19.58
N SER A 282 14.27 -10.24 -19.37
CA SER A 282 15.55 -10.00 -20.06
C SER A 282 16.78 -10.50 -19.30
N GLY A 283 16.70 -10.63 -17.97
CA GLY A 283 17.85 -10.86 -17.10
C GLY A 283 18.71 -9.62 -16.84
N GLU A 284 18.38 -8.48 -17.45
CA GLU A 284 19.15 -7.24 -17.41
C GLU A 284 18.49 -6.16 -16.54
N TRP A 285 19.22 -5.10 -16.27
CA TRP A 285 18.66 -3.91 -15.63
C TRP A 285 17.61 -3.26 -16.53
N ALA A 286 16.42 -2.99 -16.00
CA ALA A 286 15.37 -2.26 -16.70
C ALA A 286 15.23 -0.84 -16.11
N PRO A 287 15.22 0.20 -16.96
CA PRO A 287 15.00 1.58 -16.50
C PRO A 287 13.57 1.77 -16.01
N VAL A 288 13.42 2.62 -15.01
CA VAL A 288 12.10 3.08 -14.53
C VAL A 288 11.84 4.45 -15.15
N PRO A 289 10.88 4.57 -16.08
CA PRO A 289 10.56 5.84 -16.71
C PRO A 289 10.03 6.87 -15.67
N ARG A 290 10.38 8.14 -15.89
CA ARG A 290 9.77 9.25 -15.14
C ARG A 290 8.56 9.75 -15.91
N TYR A 291 7.49 9.95 -15.18
CA TYR A 291 6.28 10.56 -15.70
C TYR A 291 6.09 11.91 -14.98
N ASN A 292 6.10 12.98 -15.76
CA ASN A 292 5.91 14.36 -15.28
C ASN A 292 4.42 14.67 -15.18
#